data_1935d8a817e7252a3040a69f8054f02d
#
_entry.id   1935d8a817e7252a3040a69f8054f02d
#
_cell.length_a   1.000
_cell.length_b   1.000
_cell.length_c   1.000
_cell.angle_alpha   90.00
_cell.angle_beta   90.00
_cell.angle_gamma   90.00
#
_symmetry.space_group_name_H-M   'P 1'
#
loop_
_entity.id
_entity.type
_entity.pdbx_description
1 polymer ?
#
loop_
_entity_poly.entity_id
_entity_poly.type
_entity_poly.pdbx_seq_one_letter_code
_entity_poly.pdbx_strand_id
1 'polypeptide(L)'
;MTDRIGSEDTLLLPGRRHLLLAPLLAALPLGLSVRRAEAINPAETQVTLPDQIKWTSWSAGPPHSAEMATLFGGLDQPGEYVVLMKWYPGYMSAPHSYATDRLCLVLSGTWWVNSGTDFDPEATVPVPAGGFVRRVAHTPHYDGVRKSATEPVVIGIFGLAPVDLKLVDPSKPAWRYA
;
A
#
# COMPACT_ATOMS: atom_id res chain seq x y z
N MET A 1 -69.30 -29.54 45.16
CA MET A 1 -70.05 -29.64 43.92
C MET A 1 -69.01 -29.83 42.85
N THR A 2 -68.67 -31.12 42.70
CA THR A 2 -68.84 -31.91 41.47
C THR A 2 -67.98 -31.36 40.31
N ASP A 3 -67.17 -32.04 39.64
CA ASP A 3 -66.88 -33.45 39.41
C ASP A 3 -65.73 -33.45 38.38
N ARG A 4 -64.74 -34.28 38.56
CA ARG A 4 -64.39 -35.45 37.72
C ARG A 4 -64.10 -35.18 36.26
N ILE A 5 -63.17 -35.66 35.70
CA ILE A 5 -62.59 -36.98 35.31
C ILE A 5 -61.65 -36.64 34.19
N GLY A 6 -60.46 -37.03 34.12
CA GLY A 6 -59.96 -38.37 33.86
C GLY A 6 -59.38 -38.40 32.46
N SER A 7 -58.36 -38.93 32.35
CA SER A 7 -57.79 -40.15 31.77
C SER A 7 -56.69 -39.88 30.79
N GLU A 8 -55.65 -40.52 31.14
CA GLU A 8 -54.92 -41.58 30.42
C GLU A 8 -53.88 -41.11 29.38
N ASP A 9 -52.73 -41.29 29.83
CA ASP A 9 -51.68 -42.10 29.27
C ASP A 9 -51.73 -42.37 27.77
N THR A 10 -50.77 -41.84 27.09
CA THR A 10 -50.10 -42.65 26.05
C THR A 10 -48.64 -42.21 25.99
N LEU A 11 -47.79 -43.01 26.63
CA LEU A 11 -46.36 -43.07 26.41
C LEU A 11 -46.11 -43.44 24.94
N LEU A 12 -45.76 -42.51 24.12
CA LEU A 12 -45.14 -42.79 22.85
C LEU A 12 -43.64 -42.49 22.95
N LEU A 13 -42.90 -43.54 23.11
CA LEU A 13 -41.47 -43.61 22.99
C LEU A 13 -41.04 -43.02 21.63
N PRO A 14 -40.19 -42.00 21.56
CA PRO A 14 -39.59 -41.59 20.31
C PRO A 14 -38.57 -42.64 19.92
N GLY A 15 -38.84 -43.27 18.79
CA GLY A 15 -37.94 -44.22 18.18
C GLY A 15 -36.56 -43.66 17.98
N ARG A 16 -35.59 -44.40 18.46
CA ARG A 16 -34.16 -44.21 18.19
C ARG A 16 -33.92 -44.27 16.68
N ARG A 17 -33.98 -43.15 16.01
CA ARG A 17 -33.36 -42.98 14.71
C ARG A 17 -31.90 -42.63 14.96
N HIS A 18 -31.08 -43.63 15.08
CA HIS A 18 -29.64 -43.51 14.93
C HIS A 18 -29.37 -43.02 13.49
N LEU A 19 -29.26 -41.70 13.33
CA LEU A 19 -28.63 -41.13 12.18
C LEU A 19 -27.15 -41.51 12.29
N LEU A 20 -26.77 -42.55 11.59
CA LEU A 20 -25.39 -42.83 11.26
C LEU A 20 -24.89 -41.70 10.37
N LEU A 21 -24.38 -40.67 10.98
CA LEU A 21 -23.49 -39.73 10.31
C LEU A 21 -22.19 -40.50 10.02
N ALA A 22 -22.21 -41.30 8.96
CA ALA A 22 -20.99 -41.79 8.37
C ALA A 22 -20.10 -40.59 8.04
N PRO A 23 -18.84 -40.62 8.39
CA PRO A 23 -17.94 -39.53 8.04
C PRO A 23 -17.74 -39.51 6.54
N LEU A 24 -18.37 -38.54 5.88
CA LEU A 24 -18.16 -38.20 4.47
C LEU A 24 -16.82 -37.43 4.32
N LEU A 25 -15.78 -37.89 5.01
CA LEU A 25 -14.45 -37.29 5.05
C LEU A 25 -13.41 -38.08 4.25
N ALA A 26 -13.87 -39.02 3.41
CA ALA A 26 -12.95 -39.84 2.63
C ALA A 26 -13.23 -39.74 1.14
N ALA A 27 -13.03 -38.60 0.52
CA ALA A 27 -12.71 -38.47 -0.90
C ALA A 27 -12.59 -36.97 -1.31
N LEU A 28 -11.86 -36.16 -0.57
CA LEU A 28 -11.23 -35.04 -1.22
C LEU A 28 -10.02 -35.63 -1.96
N PRO A 29 -9.98 -35.55 -3.30
CA PRO A 29 -8.78 -35.92 -4.01
C PRO A 29 -7.66 -35.03 -3.50
N LEU A 30 -6.69 -35.59 -2.78
CA LEU A 30 -5.40 -35.01 -2.44
C LEU A 30 -4.54 -34.72 -3.69
N GLY A 31 -5.20 -34.41 -4.79
CA GLY A 31 -4.65 -34.05 -6.07
C GLY A 31 -5.04 -32.66 -6.50
N LEU A 32 -5.11 -31.69 -5.58
CA LEU A 32 -4.85 -30.30 -5.98
C LEU A 32 -3.36 -30.26 -6.34
N SER A 33 -3.04 -30.74 -7.55
CA SER A 33 -1.83 -30.32 -8.22
C SER A 33 -1.92 -28.79 -8.25
N VAL A 34 -1.19 -28.15 -7.33
CA VAL A 34 -0.86 -26.74 -7.47
C VAL A 34 -0.23 -26.68 -8.86
N ARG A 35 -1.00 -26.25 -9.86
CA ARG A 35 -0.41 -25.90 -11.15
C ARG A 35 0.65 -24.88 -10.79
N ARG A 36 1.89 -25.31 -10.83
CA ARG A 36 3.00 -24.34 -10.89
C ARG A 36 2.61 -23.41 -12.00
N ALA A 37 2.36 -22.15 -11.66
CA ALA A 37 2.19 -21.12 -12.68
C ALA A 37 3.36 -21.32 -13.65
N GLU A 38 3.05 -21.53 -14.92
CA GLU A 38 4.07 -21.60 -15.95
C GLU A 38 4.93 -20.36 -15.77
N ALA A 39 6.25 -20.56 -15.78
CA ALA A 39 7.19 -19.47 -15.56
C ALA A 39 6.89 -18.38 -16.60
N ILE A 40 6.54 -17.19 -16.13
CA ILE A 40 6.28 -16.05 -17.00
C ILE A 40 7.53 -15.82 -17.85
N ASN A 41 7.36 -15.72 -19.18
CA ASN A 41 8.47 -15.39 -20.06
C ASN A 41 8.93 -13.95 -19.80
N PRO A 42 10.12 -13.71 -19.24
CA PRO A 42 10.58 -12.36 -18.90
C PRO A 42 10.83 -11.46 -20.11
N ALA A 43 10.91 -12.02 -21.32
CA ALA A 43 10.97 -11.26 -22.58
C ALA A 43 9.60 -10.70 -22.99
N GLU A 44 8.52 -11.25 -22.47
CA GLU A 44 7.14 -10.85 -22.78
C GLU A 44 6.47 -10.15 -21.61
N THR A 45 6.74 -10.61 -20.38
CA THR A 45 6.13 -10.07 -19.17
C THR A 45 7.11 -10.09 -18.01
N GLN A 46 7.34 -8.94 -17.39
CA GLN A 46 8.13 -8.84 -16.16
C GLN A 46 7.19 -8.78 -14.95
N VAL A 47 7.46 -9.61 -13.95
CA VAL A 47 6.73 -9.60 -12.67
C VAL A 47 7.72 -9.39 -11.54
N THR A 48 7.40 -8.45 -10.66
CA THR A 48 8.12 -8.23 -9.40
C THR A 48 7.13 -8.40 -8.26
N LEU A 49 7.32 -9.44 -7.44
CA LEU A 49 6.48 -9.69 -6.27
C LEU A 49 6.90 -8.78 -5.09
N PRO A 50 6.01 -8.53 -4.10
CA PRO A 50 6.32 -7.64 -2.99
C PRO A 50 7.58 -7.98 -2.20
N ASP A 51 7.89 -9.26 -2.02
CA ASP A 51 9.09 -9.77 -1.34
C ASP A 51 10.37 -9.65 -2.17
N GLN A 52 10.24 -9.36 -3.46
CA GLN A 52 11.34 -9.14 -4.40
C GLN A 52 11.72 -7.65 -4.54
N ILE A 53 10.89 -6.75 -3.99
CA ILE A 53 11.14 -5.31 -4.03
C ILE A 53 12.37 -4.97 -3.18
N LYS A 54 13.37 -4.39 -3.81
CA LYS A 54 14.63 -4.01 -3.13
C LYS A 54 14.55 -2.55 -2.69
N TRP A 55 14.24 -2.37 -1.44
CA TRP A 55 14.24 -1.05 -0.81
C TRP A 55 15.65 -0.59 -0.47
N THR A 56 15.93 0.67 -0.74
CA THR A 56 17.17 1.36 -0.37
C THR A 56 16.84 2.63 0.39
N SER A 57 17.63 2.94 1.42
CA SER A 57 17.46 4.21 2.14
C SER A 57 17.58 5.40 1.19
N TRP A 58 16.70 6.37 1.34
CA TRP A 58 16.80 7.61 0.59
C TRP A 58 18.01 8.42 1.08
N SER A 59 19.00 8.59 0.21
CA SER A 59 20.32 9.15 0.56
C SER A 59 20.30 10.64 0.94
N ALA A 60 19.25 11.36 0.57
CA ALA A 60 19.12 12.79 0.88
C ALA A 60 18.52 13.07 2.27
N GLY A 61 18.06 12.03 2.99
CA GLY A 61 17.47 12.13 4.33
C GLY A 61 18.24 11.35 5.39
N PRO A 62 17.90 11.54 6.67
CA PRO A 62 18.47 10.76 7.75
C PRO A 62 18.04 9.28 7.67
N PRO A 63 18.75 8.35 8.35
CA PRO A 63 18.33 6.96 8.43
C PRO A 63 16.87 6.83 8.89
N HIS A 64 16.14 5.92 8.30
CA HIS A 64 14.72 5.67 8.60
C HIS A 64 13.76 6.85 8.36
N SER A 65 14.15 7.83 7.55
CA SER A 65 13.24 8.90 7.11
C SER A 65 12.40 8.48 5.91
N ALA A 66 13.05 7.86 4.92
CA ALA A 66 12.42 7.36 3.72
C ALA A 66 13.23 6.25 3.05
N GLU A 67 12.56 5.45 2.26
CA GLU A 67 13.15 4.41 1.40
C GLU A 67 12.60 4.53 -0.02
N MET A 68 13.39 4.11 -0.99
CA MET A 68 13.00 4.08 -2.39
C MET A 68 13.33 2.74 -3.03
N ALA A 69 12.51 2.31 -3.98
CA ALA A 69 12.76 1.15 -4.82
C ALA A 69 12.43 1.46 -6.28
N THR A 70 13.37 1.24 -7.18
CA THR A 70 13.13 1.36 -8.63
C THR A 70 12.56 0.06 -9.16
N LEU A 71 11.37 0.14 -9.77
CA LEU A 71 10.70 -1.01 -10.37
C LEU A 71 10.94 -1.09 -11.88
N PHE A 72 11.10 0.07 -12.54
CA PHE A 72 11.30 0.17 -13.98
C PHE A 72 12.11 1.42 -14.31
N GLY A 73 12.92 1.35 -15.39
CA GLY A 73 13.74 2.47 -15.86
C GLY A 73 14.84 2.88 -14.87
N GLY A 74 15.18 4.16 -14.91
CA GLY A 74 16.17 4.79 -14.04
C GLY A 74 15.84 6.27 -13.85
N LEU A 75 16.33 6.86 -12.76
CA LEU A 75 16.08 8.28 -12.47
C LEU A 75 17.09 9.21 -13.18
N ASP A 76 18.19 8.69 -13.64
CA ASP A 76 19.34 9.38 -14.24
C ASP A 76 19.47 9.18 -15.76
N GLN A 77 18.73 8.24 -16.34
CA GLN A 77 18.74 7.92 -17.75
C GLN A 77 17.46 8.39 -18.44
N PRO A 78 17.52 8.94 -19.68
CA PRO A 78 16.33 9.33 -20.39
C PRO A 78 15.34 8.18 -20.58
N GLY A 79 14.08 8.43 -20.33
CA GLY A 79 13.00 7.47 -20.51
C GLY A 79 11.97 7.50 -19.39
N GLU A 80 11.01 6.59 -19.47
CA GLU A 80 10.02 6.38 -18.42
C GLU A 80 10.63 5.70 -17.20
N TYR A 81 10.14 6.03 -16.03
CA TYR A 81 10.49 5.34 -14.80
C TYR A 81 9.28 5.06 -13.93
N VAL A 82 9.40 4.01 -13.14
CA VAL A 82 8.48 3.67 -12.06
C VAL A 82 9.30 3.42 -10.80
N VAL A 83 9.05 4.23 -9.77
CA VAL A 83 9.66 4.04 -8.45
C VAL A 83 8.60 3.97 -7.37
N LEU A 84 8.90 3.24 -6.31
CA LEU A 84 8.17 3.31 -5.06
C LEU A 84 8.95 4.21 -4.10
N MET A 85 8.22 5.06 -3.39
CA MET A 85 8.75 5.85 -2.29
C MET A 85 7.99 5.51 -1.02
N LYS A 86 8.71 5.22 0.05
CA LYS A 86 8.17 4.99 1.39
C LYS A 86 8.64 6.11 2.30
N TRP A 87 7.70 6.85 2.88
CA TRP A 87 7.97 7.85 3.91
C TRP A 87 7.57 7.33 5.28
N TYR A 88 8.42 7.55 6.27
CA TYR A 88 8.14 7.21 7.66
C TYR A 88 7.53 8.40 8.42
N PRO A 89 6.73 8.14 9.47
CA PRO A 89 6.13 9.20 10.29
C PRO A 89 7.14 10.21 10.80
N GLY A 90 6.78 11.50 10.70
CA GLY A 90 7.60 12.62 11.14
C GLY A 90 8.56 13.18 10.10
N TYR A 91 8.57 12.65 8.87
CA TYR A 91 9.46 13.12 7.82
C TYR A 91 8.72 13.52 6.56
N MET A 92 9.15 14.63 5.98
CA MET A 92 8.67 15.17 4.71
C MET A 92 9.83 15.65 3.84
N SER A 93 9.60 15.74 2.53
CA SER A 93 10.49 16.44 1.62
C SER A 93 10.51 17.94 1.94
N ALA A 94 11.65 18.60 1.71
CA ALA A 94 11.69 20.05 1.65
C ALA A 94 10.93 20.54 0.40
N PRO A 95 10.46 21.81 0.37
CA PRO A 95 9.89 22.40 -0.83
C PRO A 95 10.83 22.30 -2.02
N HIS A 96 10.34 21.69 -3.10
CA HIS A 96 11.11 21.40 -4.31
C HIS A 96 10.21 21.33 -5.55
N SER A 97 10.80 21.32 -6.72
CA SER A 97 10.12 21.11 -8.00
C SER A 97 10.89 20.15 -8.89
N TYR A 98 10.25 19.69 -9.94
CA TYR A 98 10.83 18.83 -10.98
C TYR A 98 10.64 19.45 -12.36
N ALA A 99 11.49 19.10 -13.32
CA ALA A 99 11.38 19.57 -14.70
C ALA A 99 10.21 18.94 -15.47
N THR A 100 9.71 17.79 -15.03
CA THR A 100 8.62 17.05 -15.68
C THR A 100 7.50 16.76 -14.68
N ASP A 101 6.30 16.50 -15.19
CA ASP A 101 5.18 16.02 -14.38
C ASP A 101 5.50 14.67 -13.73
N ARG A 102 4.97 14.47 -12.54
CA ARG A 102 5.00 13.16 -11.86
C ARG A 102 3.58 12.75 -11.50
N LEU A 103 3.25 11.51 -11.82
CA LEU A 103 1.96 10.90 -11.50
C LEU A 103 2.17 9.98 -10.31
N CYS A 104 1.42 10.19 -9.24
CA CYS A 104 1.62 9.48 -8.01
C CYS A 104 0.33 8.78 -7.58
N LEU A 105 0.44 7.51 -7.17
CA LEU A 105 -0.64 6.73 -6.58
C LEU A 105 -0.25 6.35 -5.15
N VAL A 106 -1.16 6.56 -4.21
CA VAL A 106 -0.97 6.09 -2.83
C VAL A 106 -1.34 4.62 -2.76
N LEU A 107 -0.36 3.77 -2.45
CA LEU A 107 -0.54 2.31 -2.40
C LEU A 107 -0.92 1.82 -1.00
N SER A 108 -0.38 2.45 0.06
CA SER A 108 -0.74 2.16 1.44
C SER A 108 -0.49 3.37 2.33
N GLY A 109 -1.14 3.42 3.50
CA GLY A 109 -1.03 4.52 4.44
C GLY A 109 -1.72 5.80 3.97
N THR A 110 -1.30 6.93 4.54
CA THR A 110 -1.78 8.27 4.17
C THR A 110 -0.61 9.16 3.81
N TRP A 111 -0.68 9.79 2.65
CA TRP A 111 0.33 10.73 2.16
C TRP A 111 -0.16 12.17 2.37
N TRP A 112 0.62 12.97 3.08
CA TRP A 112 0.33 14.40 3.30
C TRP A 112 1.06 15.23 2.26
N VAL A 113 0.29 16.03 1.52
CA VAL A 113 0.78 16.78 0.36
C VAL A 113 0.39 18.25 0.43
N ASN A 114 1.26 19.12 -0.05
CA ASN A 114 0.93 20.52 -0.28
C ASN A 114 1.72 21.08 -1.49
N SER A 115 1.35 22.26 -1.94
CA SER A 115 2.05 23.06 -2.95
C SER A 115 2.51 24.39 -2.34
N GLY A 116 3.59 24.93 -2.89
CA GLY A 116 4.15 26.22 -2.44
C GLY A 116 5.60 26.12 -2.02
N THR A 117 6.15 27.28 -1.70
CA THR A 117 7.56 27.46 -1.30
C THR A 117 7.75 27.43 0.21
N ASP A 118 6.70 27.77 0.96
CA ASP A 118 6.72 27.84 2.41
C ASP A 118 6.31 26.50 3.01
N PHE A 119 7.21 25.93 3.80
CA PHE A 119 6.96 24.65 4.44
C PHE A 119 6.07 24.81 5.67
N ASP A 120 4.85 24.26 5.58
CA ASP A 120 3.92 24.16 6.70
C ASP A 120 3.29 22.75 6.72
N PRO A 121 3.75 21.84 7.58
CA PRO A 121 3.22 20.48 7.65
C PRO A 121 1.74 20.45 8.07
N GLU A 122 1.27 21.47 8.83
CA GLU A 122 -0.13 21.51 9.26
C GLU A 122 -1.09 21.93 8.12
N ALA A 123 -0.60 22.61 7.10
CA ALA A 123 -1.38 22.98 5.93
C ALA A 123 -1.49 21.85 4.88
N THR A 124 -0.90 20.68 5.12
CA THR A 124 -0.91 19.56 4.17
C THR A 124 -2.26 18.86 4.10
N VAL A 125 -2.62 18.40 2.90
CA VAL A 125 -3.85 17.63 2.64
C VAL A 125 -3.53 16.14 2.74
N PRO A 126 -4.29 15.35 3.53
CA PRO A 126 -4.13 13.91 3.60
C PRO A 126 -4.71 13.22 2.36
N VAL A 127 -3.93 12.37 1.73
CA VAL A 127 -4.34 11.52 0.60
C VAL A 127 -4.20 10.06 1.03
N PRO A 128 -5.29 9.35 1.30
CA PRO A 128 -5.26 7.95 1.70
C PRO A 128 -4.92 7.01 0.55
N ALA A 129 -4.70 5.73 0.87
CA ALA A 129 -4.52 4.67 -0.12
C ALA A 129 -5.62 4.67 -1.17
N GLY A 130 -5.26 4.47 -2.45
CA GLY A 130 -6.12 4.61 -3.63
C GLY A 130 -6.19 6.05 -4.18
N GLY A 131 -5.69 7.04 -3.44
CA GLY A 131 -5.65 8.43 -3.90
C GLY A 131 -4.61 8.66 -5.00
N PHE A 132 -4.87 9.66 -5.85
CA PHE A 132 -4.02 10.07 -6.96
C PHE A 132 -3.57 11.53 -6.80
N VAL A 133 -2.30 11.79 -7.08
CA VAL A 133 -1.73 13.15 -7.08
C VAL A 133 -0.91 13.35 -8.36
N ARG A 134 -1.20 14.42 -9.08
CA ARG A 134 -0.34 14.90 -10.15
C ARG A 134 0.55 16.03 -9.62
N ARG A 135 1.85 15.86 -9.67
CA ARG A 135 2.82 16.93 -9.44
C ARG A 135 3.14 17.59 -10.76
N VAL A 136 2.71 18.83 -10.91
CA VAL A 136 2.90 19.61 -12.14
C VAL A 136 4.35 20.06 -12.23
N ALA A 137 4.93 19.96 -13.42
CA ALA A 137 6.29 20.41 -13.72
C ALA A 137 6.51 21.86 -13.25
N HIS A 138 7.71 22.14 -12.75
CA HIS A 138 8.18 23.45 -12.29
C HIS A 138 7.36 24.09 -11.15
N THR A 139 6.42 23.36 -10.56
CA THR A 139 5.60 23.85 -9.45
C THR A 139 6.18 23.39 -8.11
N PRO A 140 6.58 24.28 -7.22
CA PRO A 140 7.07 23.94 -5.90
C PRO A 140 6.01 23.17 -5.09
N HIS A 141 6.46 22.14 -4.41
CA HIS A 141 5.64 21.30 -3.54
C HIS A 141 6.49 20.60 -2.48
N TYR A 142 5.84 20.06 -1.47
CA TYR A 142 6.42 19.21 -0.45
C TYR A 142 5.42 18.17 0.01
N ASP A 143 5.89 17.08 0.59
CA ASP A 143 5.07 15.94 0.96
C ASP A 143 5.81 14.96 1.87
N GLY A 144 5.06 14.09 2.50
CA GLY A 144 5.59 13.03 3.37
C GLY A 144 4.55 12.51 4.33
N VAL A 145 4.95 12.26 5.58
CA VAL A 145 4.08 11.71 6.62
C VAL A 145 4.19 12.54 7.89
N ARG A 146 3.04 13.00 8.40
CA ARG A 146 2.98 13.74 9.66
C ARG A 146 3.45 12.89 10.83
N LYS A 147 4.02 13.53 11.84
CA LYS A 147 4.47 12.87 13.08
C LYS A 147 3.35 12.14 13.83
N SER A 148 2.12 12.60 13.68
CA SER A 148 0.94 11.98 14.31
C SER A 148 0.49 10.68 13.66
N ALA A 149 1.01 10.32 12.47
CA ALA A 149 0.71 9.06 11.83
C ALA A 149 1.37 7.87 12.54
N THR A 150 0.72 6.72 12.50
CA THR A 150 1.18 5.49 13.14
C THR A 150 1.87 4.52 12.20
N GLU A 151 1.78 4.78 10.89
CA GLU A 151 2.32 3.89 9.85
C GLU A 151 2.99 4.70 8.73
N PRO A 152 3.95 4.12 8.01
CA PRO A 152 4.52 4.73 6.83
C PRO A 152 3.52 4.76 5.68
N VAL A 153 3.74 5.67 4.73
CA VAL A 153 3.06 5.66 3.44
C VAL A 153 3.94 5.01 2.38
N VAL A 154 3.34 4.29 1.46
CA VAL A 154 3.98 3.85 0.21
C VAL A 154 3.25 4.47 -0.96
N ILE A 155 4.00 5.15 -1.82
CA ILE A 155 3.50 5.76 -3.05
C ILE A 155 4.23 5.19 -4.27
N GLY A 156 3.48 4.93 -5.34
CA GLY A 156 4.03 4.65 -6.66
C GLY A 156 4.17 5.95 -7.44
N ILE A 157 5.33 6.20 -8.02
CA ILE A 157 5.65 7.41 -8.76
C ILE A 157 6.05 7.05 -10.17
N PHE A 158 5.39 7.66 -11.15
CA PHE A 158 5.60 7.50 -12.58
C PHE A 158 6.03 8.84 -13.17
N GLY A 159 7.02 8.84 -14.03
CA GLY A 159 7.49 10.06 -14.66
C GLY A 159 8.46 9.83 -15.81
N LEU A 160 9.02 10.91 -16.30
CA LEU A 160 10.07 10.91 -17.31
C LEU A 160 11.39 11.35 -16.67
N ALA A 161 12.43 10.60 -16.91
CA ALA A 161 13.80 10.88 -16.50
C ALA A 161 14.61 11.54 -17.66
N PRO A 162 15.73 12.22 -17.36
CA PRO A 162 16.35 12.33 -16.06
C PRO A 162 15.53 13.16 -15.08
N VAL A 163 15.55 12.74 -13.82
CA VAL A 163 14.84 13.46 -12.75
C VAL A 163 15.69 14.63 -12.29
N ASP A 164 15.24 15.85 -12.59
CA ASP A 164 15.88 17.11 -12.19
C ASP A 164 15.14 17.70 -10.99
N LEU A 165 15.56 17.33 -9.79
CA LEU A 165 15.03 17.88 -8.53
C LEU A 165 15.69 19.22 -8.23
N LYS A 166 14.86 20.25 -8.03
CA LYS A 166 15.31 21.60 -7.63
C LYS A 166 14.71 21.97 -6.29
N LEU A 167 15.56 22.10 -5.27
CA LEU A 167 15.13 22.61 -3.98
C LEU A 167 14.82 24.12 -4.08
N VAL A 168 13.78 24.57 -3.41
CA VAL A 168 13.46 26.01 -3.28
C VAL A 168 14.57 26.72 -2.51
N ASP A 169 15.11 26.08 -1.48
CA ASP A 169 16.27 26.58 -0.72
C ASP A 169 17.37 25.51 -0.70
N PRO A 170 18.33 25.57 -1.64
CA PRO A 170 19.40 24.57 -1.73
C PRO A 170 20.44 24.66 -0.59
N SER A 171 20.38 25.70 0.24
CA SER A 171 21.26 25.84 1.42
C SER A 171 20.81 24.96 2.59
N LYS A 172 19.60 24.37 2.52
CA LYS A 172 18.99 23.53 3.55
C LYS A 172 18.87 22.08 3.09
N PRO A 173 18.78 21.13 4.04
CA PRO A 173 18.53 19.71 3.70
C PRO A 173 17.30 19.51 2.81
N ALA A 174 17.32 18.47 1.98
CA ALA A 174 16.21 18.12 1.11
C ALA A 174 14.97 17.55 1.84
N TRP A 175 15.03 17.48 3.15
CA TRP A 175 13.98 16.97 4.02
C TRP A 175 13.68 17.93 5.17
N ARG A 176 12.52 17.69 5.82
CA ARG A 176 12.05 18.45 6.99
C ARG A 176 11.44 17.48 8.00
N TYR A 177 11.45 17.89 9.28
CA TYR A 177 10.56 17.30 10.28
C TYR A 177 9.13 17.81 10.08
N ALA A 178 8.12 16.88 10.27
CA ALA A 178 6.70 17.17 10.17
C ALA A 178 6.03 17.22 11.56
#